data_c3e1f493ab70aa36aa50da140b8a7521
#
_entry.id   c3e1f493ab70aa36aa50da140b8a7521
#
_cell.length_a   1.000
_cell.length_b   1.000
_cell.length_c   1.000
_cell.angle_alpha   90.00
_cell.angle_beta   90.00
_cell.angle_gamma   90.00
#
_symmetry.space_group_name_H-M   'P 1'
#
loop_
_entity.id
_entity.type
_entity.pdbx_description
1 polymer ?
#
loop_
_entity_poly.entity_id
_entity_poly.type
_entity_poly.pdbx_seq_one_letter_code
_entity_poly.pdbx_strand_id
1 'polypeptide(L)'
;MVHFGQVARCQILAVLDISGICVLRRMGISTAFIAFALLFVGSQATWAAQPDSEVQQPDHAALSTASSEAQSDASSTAHQPEATESTSRAVGLDQWIDAKFRPVADAFGRIVFFELPKMGSVPGVPIVILILVGGATYFTLYFGFANIRYFPLAIRVVRGHYRATEEKEAPEIKHVEVHEVDGDLVDTIRDEHIHGEVSHFQALATAVSGTVGLGNIGGVAVAIALGGPGATFWMIVCGLLAMSTKFVECTLGVKYRDIEADGTVHGGPTYYLTKGLAEIGLAPLGKVLGWMFAVLCVGGSLGGGNMFQANQATAQIQSLIGVSSSQSEWAQSSGFLIGIVMAIIVGVIIIGGIKRIANITDKIVPLMTAIYVIACLIIVTVNAERLPDAISQIFQGAFSLEAGIGGLIGVILVGFKRAVFSNEAGAGSASIAHSAVRTRYPASEGIVALMEPFLDTVVICTLTAMVIVL
;
A
#
# COMPACT_ATOMS: atom_id res chain seq x y z
N MET A 1 15.32 5.32 35.42
CA MET A 1 15.24 5.81 34.02
C MET A 1 16.49 5.48 33.19
N VAL A 2 17.70 5.47 33.75
CA VAL A 2 18.95 5.15 33.03
C VAL A 2 19.02 3.65 32.65
N HIS A 3 18.45 2.76 33.43
CA HIS A 3 18.49 1.30 33.19
C HIS A 3 17.61 0.85 32.01
N PHE A 4 16.52 1.54 31.74
CA PHE A 4 15.63 1.21 30.62
C PHE A 4 16.23 1.61 29.26
N GLY A 5 17.02 2.68 29.23
CA GLY A 5 17.73 3.10 28.02
C GLY A 5 18.87 2.15 27.62
N GLN A 6 19.53 1.52 28.60
CA GLN A 6 20.57 0.52 28.34
C GLN A 6 19.98 -0.83 27.88
N VAL A 7 18.85 -1.24 28.42
CA VAL A 7 18.16 -2.47 27.99
C VAL A 7 17.59 -2.32 26.56
N ALA A 8 17.04 -1.15 26.22
CA ALA A 8 16.61 -0.86 24.85
C ALA A 8 17.80 -0.79 23.87
N ARG A 9 18.93 -0.21 24.30
CA ARG A 9 20.19 -0.23 23.55
C ARG A 9 20.75 -1.63 23.32
N CYS A 10 20.79 -2.46 24.36
CA CYS A 10 21.24 -3.85 24.25
C CYS A 10 20.27 -4.70 23.40
N GLN A 11 18.97 -4.46 23.47
CA GLN A 11 18.01 -5.20 22.64
C GLN A 11 18.01 -4.75 21.19
N ILE A 12 18.20 -3.46 20.89
CA ILE A 12 18.36 -2.95 19.53
C ILE A 12 19.71 -3.43 18.95
N LEU A 13 20.78 -3.42 19.74
CA LEU A 13 22.09 -3.95 19.33
C LEU A 13 22.09 -5.47 19.21
N ALA A 14 21.32 -6.21 20.03
CA ALA A 14 21.17 -7.66 19.92
C ALA A 14 20.33 -8.07 18.69
N VAL A 15 19.42 -7.23 18.22
CA VAL A 15 18.68 -7.44 16.96
C VAL A 15 19.56 -7.05 15.76
N LEU A 16 20.55 -6.16 15.98
CA LEU A 16 21.50 -5.68 14.96
C LEU A 16 22.82 -6.45 14.99
N ASP A 17 23.03 -7.36 15.95
CA ASP A 17 24.25 -8.15 16.01
C ASP A 17 24.37 -8.99 14.74
N ILE A 18 25.45 -8.71 14.01
CA ILE A 18 25.82 -9.35 12.73
C ILE A 18 25.95 -10.88 12.85
N SER A 19 26.09 -11.40 14.08
CA SER A 19 25.94 -12.82 14.37
C SER A 19 24.54 -13.40 14.07
N GLY A 20 23.51 -12.58 14.04
CA GLY A 20 22.16 -12.95 13.56
C GLY A 20 22.16 -13.44 12.10
N ILE A 21 23.05 -12.95 11.26
CA ILE A 21 23.23 -13.44 9.87
C ILE A 21 23.71 -14.90 9.86
N CYS A 22 24.50 -15.27 10.84
CA CYS A 22 24.97 -16.66 10.96
C CYS A 22 23.86 -17.63 11.44
N VAL A 23 22.92 -17.14 12.24
CA VAL A 23 21.71 -17.87 12.65
C VAL A 23 20.73 -17.98 11.49
N LEU A 24 20.59 -16.92 10.69
CA LEU A 24 19.81 -16.90 9.45
C LEU A 24 20.29 -17.96 8.46
N ARG A 25 21.60 -18.16 8.34
CA ARG A 25 22.21 -19.19 7.47
C ARG A 25 21.96 -20.62 7.99
N ARG A 26 21.78 -20.80 9.30
CA ARG A 26 21.55 -22.14 9.92
C ARG A 26 20.09 -22.58 9.90
N MET A 27 19.12 -21.65 9.75
CA MET A 27 17.68 -21.93 9.84
C MET A 27 16.93 -21.98 8.51
N GLY A 28 17.59 -22.12 7.38
CA GLY A 28 16.94 -22.27 6.07
C GLY A 28 16.32 -20.99 5.51
N ILE A 29 16.78 -19.83 5.92
CA ILE A 29 16.25 -18.50 5.54
C ILE A 29 16.46 -18.17 4.06
N SER A 30 17.34 -18.92 3.36
CA SER A 30 17.40 -18.83 1.90
C SER A 30 16.03 -19.06 1.25
N THR A 31 15.24 -20.00 1.78
CA THR A 31 13.88 -20.26 1.29
C THR A 31 12.88 -19.16 1.66
N ALA A 32 12.97 -18.58 2.86
CA ALA A 32 12.11 -17.49 3.28
C ALA A 32 12.41 -16.18 2.51
N PHE A 33 13.69 -15.93 2.21
CA PHE A 33 14.09 -14.77 1.41
C PHE A 33 13.72 -14.93 -0.06
N ILE A 34 13.84 -16.14 -0.61
CA ILE A 34 13.38 -16.46 -1.96
C ILE A 34 11.85 -16.37 -2.03
N ALA A 35 11.13 -16.89 -1.03
CA ALA A 35 9.69 -16.74 -0.93
C ALA A 35 9.31 -15.25 -0.84
N PHE A 36 9.99 -14.47 -0.01
CA PHE A 36 9.76 -13.02 0.09
C PHE A 36 10.07 -12.28 -1.22
N ALA A 37 11.15 -12.62 -1.90
CA ALA A 37 11.51 -12.03 -3.19
C ALA A 37 10.50 -12.40 -4.29
N LEU A 38 10.02 -13.64 -4.32
CA LEU A 38 8.95 -14.09 -5.23
C LEU A 38 7.60 -13.46 -4.90
N LEU A 39 7.34 -13.25 -3.59
CA LEU A 39 6.21 -12.52 -3.05
C LEU A 39 6.13 -11.10 -3.56
N PHE A 40 7.27 -10.46 -3.49
CA PHE A 40 7.43 -9.05 -3.80
C PHE A 40 7.13 -8.75 -5.28
N VAL A 41 7.59 -9.63 -6.16
CA VAL A 41 7.30 -9.55 -7.58
C VAL A 41 5.81 -9.79 -7.87
N GLY A 42 5.19 -10.71 -7.14
CA GLY A 42 3.75 -10.98 -7.23
C GLY A 42 2.89 -9.79 -6.81
N SER A 43 3.28 -9.05 -5.76
CA SER A 43 2.47 -7.94 -5.25
C SER A 43 2.43 -6.72 -6.18
N GLN A 44 3.53 -6.40 -6.87
CA GLN A 44 3.54 -5.31 -7.87
C GLN A 44 2.67 -5.65 -9.07
N ALA A 45 2.61 -6.93 -9.41
CA ALA A 45 1.77 -7.43 -10.47
C ALA A 45 0.26 -7.29 -10.15
N THR A 46 -0.15 -7.40 -8.88
CA THR A 46 -1.55 -7.21 -8.48
C THR A 46 -2.04 -5.77 -8.71
N TRP A 47 -1.13 -4.82 -8.63
CA TRP A 47 -1.42 -3.41 -8.86
C TRP A 47 -1.74 -3.11 -10.33
N ALA A 48 -0.98 -3.72 -11.25
CA ALA A 48 -1.13 -3.50 -12.68
C ALA A 48 -2.28 -4.29 -13.32
N ALA A 49 -2.77 -5.34 -12.64
CA ALA A 49 -3.69 -6.32 -13.21
C ALA A 49 -5.07 -6.37 -12.52
N GLN A 50 -5.45 -5.34 -11.74
CA GLN A 50 -6.84 -5.30 -11.29
C GLN A 50 -7.72 -4.99 -12.50
N PRO A 51 -8.47 -5.95 -13.06
CA PRO A 51 -9.52 -5.61 -14.00
C PRO A 51 -10.50 -4.73 -13.24
N ASP A 52 -11.00 -3.70 -13.90
CA ASP A 52 -12.25 -3.07 -13.51
C ASP A 52 -13.29 -4.19 -13.46
N SER A 53 -13.36 -4.90 -12.34
CA SER A 53 -14.42 -5.84 -12.09
C SER A 53 -15.66 -4.99 -12.09
N GLU A 54 -16.46 -5.17 -13.14
CA GLU A 54 -17.81 -4.72 -13.28
C GLU A 54 -18.39 -4.29 -11.92
N VAL A 55 -18.29 -3.00 -11.65
CA VAL A 55 -19.29 -2.36 -10.83
C VAL A 55 -20.50 -2.32 -11.76
N GLN A 56 -21.19 -3.45 -11.88
CA GLN A 56 -22.59 -3.45 -12.28
C GLN A 56 -23.23 -2.45 -11.32
N GLN A 57 -23.57 -1.29 -11.86
CA GLN A 57 -24.50 -0.40 -11.19
C GLN A 57 -25.68 -1.28 -10.75
N PRO A 58 -26.07 -1.27 -9.47
CA PRO A 58 -27.28 -1.95 -9.07
C PRO A 58 -28.38 -1.36 -9.93
N ASP A 59 -29.02 -2.24 -10.69
CA ASP A 59 -30.21 -1.90 -11.48
C ASP A 59 -31.20 -1.19 -10.56
N HIS A 60 -31.49 0.06 -10.83
CA HIS A 60 -32.55 0.83 -10.17
C HIS A 60 -33.94 0.24 -10.37
N ALA A 61 -34.07 -0.94 -11.00
CA ALA A 61 -35.31 -1.65 -11.22
C ALA A 61 -35.79 -2.49 -10.01
N ALA A 62 -34.94 -2.73 -8.98
CA ALA A 62 -35.31 -3.59 -7.85
C ALA A 62 -35.98 -2.84 -6.68
N LEU A 63 -36.07 -1.51 -6.72
CA LEU A 63 -36.71 -0.70 -5.67
C LEU A 63 -38.09 -0.17 -6.01
N SER A 64 -38.66 -0.53 -7.20
CA SER A 64 -39.99 -0.10 -7.62
C SER A 64 -41.11 -1.18 -7.59
N THR A 65 -40.80 -2.39 -7.12
CA THR A 65 -41.78 -3.50 -7.10
C THR A 65 -42.46 -3.77 -5.75
N ALA A 66 -42.37 -2.80 -4.81
CA ALA A 66 -43.08 -2.92 -3.52
C ALA A 66 -44.34 -2.06 -3.41
N SER A 67 -44.84 -1.46 -4.49
CA SER A 67 -46.08 -0.67 -4.41
C SER A 67 -46.87 -0.64 -5.75
N SER A 68 -47.36 -1.78 -6.21
CA SER A 68 -48.60 -1.84 -7.03
C SER A 68 -49.02 -3.26 -7.32
N GLU A 69 -49.55 -3.95 -6.31
CA GLU A 69 -50.63 -4.91 -6.57
C GLU A 69 -51.93 -4.15 -6.49
N ALA A 70 -52.45 -3.73 -7.62
CA ALA A 70 -53.89 -3.56 -7.92
C ALA A 70 -54.02 -2.90 -9.30
N GLN A 71 -54.27 -3.66 -10.31
CA GLN A 71 -55.41 -3.54 -11.26
C GLN A 71 -55.16 -4.27 -12.55
N SER A 72 -56.15 -5.05 -12.84
CA SER A 72 -56.38 -6.02 -13.90
C SER A 72 -56.47 -5.44 -15.32
N ASP A 73 -56.20 -6.36 -16.27
CA ASP A 73 -56.82 -6.54 -17.60
C ASP A 73 -56.73 -5.46 -18.67
N ALA A 74 -56.01 -5.77 -19.73
CA ALA A 74 -56.61 -5.91 -21.08
C ALA A 74 -55.53 -5.96 -22.20
N SER A 75 -55.50 -7.09 -22.83
CA SER A 75 -55.34 -7.38 -24.29
C SER A 75 -54.48 -6.47 -25.19
N SER A 76 -53.62 -7.17 -25.91
CA SER A 76 -53.48 -7.17 -27.37
C SER A 76 -52.36 -6.33 -28.02
N THR A 77 -51.73 -7.04 -28.89
CA THR A 77 -51.00 -6.72 -30.15
C THR A 77 -49.50 -6.44 -30.08
N ALA A 78 -48.83 -7.41 -30.66
CA ALA A 78 -47.45 -7.41 -31.09
C ALA A 78 -47.09 -6.19 -31.96
N HIS A 79 -45.98 -5.53 -31.63
CA HIS A 79 -45.13 -4.91 -32.64
C HIS A 79 -43.68 -5.15 -32.22
N GLN A 80 -42.98 -5.96 -33.00
CA GLN A 80 -41.52 -5.99 -33.04
C GLN A 80 -41.06 -4.66 -33.64
N PRO A 81 -40.14 -3.94 -33.01
CA PRO A 81 -39.39 -2.94 -33.74
C PRO A 81 -38.18 -3.63 -34.38
N GLU A 82 -38.10 -3.41 -35.67
CA GLU A 82 -37.02 -3.73 -36.58
C GLU A 82 -35.64 -3.40 -36.02
N ALA A 83 -34.69 -4.27 -36.36
CA ALA A 83 -33.26 -4.07 -36.21
C ALA A 83 -32.85 -2.72 -36.80
N THR A 84 -32.61 -1.73 -35.94
CA THR A 84 -32.05 -0.47 -36.37
C THR A 84 -30.53 -0.64 -36.49
N GLU A 85 -30.04 -0.36 -37.68
CA GLU A 85 -28.65 -0.35 -38.12
C GLU A 85 -27.68 0.13 -37.03
N SER A 86 -26.71 -0.70 -36.74
CA SER A 86 -25.52 -0.33 -35.96
C SER A 86 -24.74 0.70 -36.77
N THR A 87 -25.00 1.99 -36.52
CA THR A 87 -24.06 3.05 -36.86
C THR A 87 -22.74 2.71 -36.17
N SER A 88 -21.73 2.41 -36.97
CA SER A 88 -20.35 2.23 -36.54
C SER A 88 -19.85 3.55 -35.90
N ARG A 89 -20.07 3.71 -34.59
CA ARG A 89 -19.39 4.75 -33.82
C ARG A 89 -17.89 4.49 -33.95
N ALA A 90 -17.15 5.48 -34.39
CA ALA A 90 -15.70 5.44 -34.36
C ALA A 90 -15.28 5.03 -32.95
N VAL A 91 -14.56 3.92 -32.86
CA VAL A 91 -14.00 3.42 -31.60
C VAL A 91 -13.14 4.52 -31.01
N GLY A 92 -13.46 5.01 -29.83
CA GLY A 92 -12.69 6.05 -29.16
C GLY A 92 -11.23 5.58 -28.93
N LEU A 93 -10.32 6.52 -28.85
CA LEU A 93 -8.89 6.21 -28.64
C LEU A 93 -8.70 5.38 -27.35
N ASP A 94 -9.47 5.66 -26.31
CA ASP A 94 -9.56 4.94 -25.05
C ASP A 94 -9.96 3.46 -25.25
N GLN A 95 -11.02 3.22 -26.00
CA GLN A 95 -11.50 1.87 -26.30
C GLN A 95 -10.49 1.08 -27.16
N TRP A 96 -9.81 1.76 -28.08
CA TRP A 96 -8.77 1.15 -28.91
C TRP A 96 -7.54 0.75 -28.05
N ILE A 97 -7.12 1.62 -27.12
CA ILE A 97 -6.02 1.34 -26.19
C ILE A 97 -6.40 0.18 -25.29
N ASP A 98 -7.61 0.19 -24.70
CA ASP A 98 -8.10 -0.87 -23.84
C ASP A 98 -8.13 -2.23 -24.55
N ALA A 99 -8.71 -2.28 -25.76
CA ALA A 99 -8.75 -3.49 -26.58
C ALA A 99 -7.37 -4.08 -26.89
N LYS A 100 -6.33 -3.24 -27.00
CA LYS A 100 -4.95 -3.69 -27.25
C LYS A 100 -4.25 -4.14 -25.97
N PHE A 101 -4.50 -3.47 -24.85
CA PHE A 101 -3.88 -3.79 -23.57
C PHE A 101 -4.57 -4.94 -22.82
N ARG A 102 -5.86 -5.09 -22.97
CA ARG A 102 -6.68 -6.09 -22.27
C ARG A 102 -6.12 -7.51 -22.34
N PRO A 103 -5.70 -8.04 -23.51
CA PRO A 103 -5.14 -9.40 -23.58
C PRO A 103 -3.86 -9.57 -22.74
N VAL A 104 -3.03 -8.53 -22.67
CA VAL A 104 -1.80 -8.54 -21.88
C VAL A 104 -2.15 -8.45 -20.39
N ALA A 105 -3.06 -7.57 -20.01
CA ALA A 105 -3.56 -7.44 -18.64
C ALA A 105 -4.22 -8.74 -18.13
N ASP A 106 -5.05 -9.38 -18.97
CA ASP A 106 -5.71 -10.64 -18.64
C ASP A 106 -4.71 -11.81 -18.49
N ALA A 107 -3.71 -11.89 -19.37
CA ALA A 107 -2.67 -12.91 -19.27
C ALA A 107 -1.85 -12.73 -17.99
N PHE A 108 -1.49 -11.51 -17.68
CA PHE A 108 -0.76 -11.15 -16.49
C PHE A 108 -1.59 -11.38 -15.22
N GLY A 109 -2.85 -10.97 -15.21
CA GLY A 109 -3.79 -11.20 -14.14
C GLY A 109 -3.96 -12.69 -13.81
N ARG A 110 -4.04 -13.56 -14.82
CA ARG A 110 -4.11 -15.02 -14.62
C ARG A 110 -2.87 -15.60 -13.93
N ILE A 111 -1.70 -15.04 -14.17
CA ILE A 111 -0.45 -15.49 -13.53
C ILE A 111 -0.42 -15.01 -12.08
N VAL A 112 -0.69 -13.74 -11.85
CA VAL A 112 -0.58 -13.10 -10.54
C VAL A 112 -1.67 -13.55 -9.59
N PHE A 113 -2.92 -13.59 -10.06
CA PHE A 113 -4.06 -14.05 -9.30
C PHE A 113 -4.34 -15.55 -9.50
N PHE A 114 -3.29 -16.34 -9.79
CA PHE A 114 -3.46 -17.78 -9.86
C PHE A 114 -4.06 -18.29 -8.56
N GLU A 115 -5.28 -18.83 -8.66
CA GLU A 115 -6.02 -19.35 -7.53
C GLU A 115 -5.70 -20.82 -7.32
N LEU A 116 -5.55 -21.20 -6.06
CA LEU A 116 -5.55 -22.61 -5.71
C LEU A 116 -6.89 -23.25 -6.08
N PRO A 117 -6.89 -24.53 -6.51
CA PRO A 117 -8.12 -25.21 -6.87
C PRO A 117 -9.15 -25.12 -5.74
N LYS A 118 -10.42 -24.89 -6.11
CA LYS A 118 -11.53 -24.91 -5.17
C LYS A 118 -11.62 -26.28 -4.49
N MET A 119 -11.66 -26.27 -3.15
CA MET A 119 -11.83 -27.49 -2.35
C MET A 119 -13.24 -27.52 -1.76
N GLY A 120 -14.16 -28.20 -2.44
CA GLY A 120 -15.56 -28.26 -2.00
C GLY A 120 -16.24 -26.88 -2.04
N SER A 121 -16.75 -26.42 -0.89
CA SER A 121 -17.38 -25.11 -0.73
C SER A 121 -16.39 -23.96 -0.52
N VAL A 122 -15.09 -24.24 -0.40
CA VAL A 122 -14.05 -23.21 -0.18
C VAL A 122 -13.74 -22.54 -1.51
N PRO A 123 -13.85 -21.18 -1.60
CA PRO A 123 -13.50 -20.45 -2.83
C PRO A 123 -12.00 -20.60 -3.16
N GLY A 124 -11.65 -20.44 -4.42
CA GLY A 124 -10.25 -20.39 -4.82
C GLY A 124 -9.51 -19.26 -4.11
N VAL A 125 -8.35 -19.58 -3.54
CA VAL A 125 -7.54 -18.59 -2.81
C VAL A 125 -6.37 -18.17 -3.68
N PRO A 126 -6.23 -16.87 -4.02
CA PRO A 126 -5.08 -16.38 -4.75
C PRO A 126 -3.79 -16.63 -3.99
N ILE A 127 -2.81 -17.26 -4.63
CA ILE A 127 -1.51 -17.60 -4.01
C ILE A 127 -0.84 -16.35 -3.45
N VAL A 128 -0.91 -15.22 -4.15
CA VAL A 128 -0.32 -13.97 -3.72
C VAL A 128 -0.82 -13.53 -2.33
N ILE A 129 -2.12 -13.68 -2.05
CA ILE A 129 -2.68 -13.31 -0.74
C ILE A 129 -2.15 -14.24 0.35
N LEU A 130 -2.13 -15.55 0.09
CA LEU A 130 -1.56 -16.52 1.04
C LEU A 130 -0.13 -16.19 1.41
N ILE A 131 0.65 -15.83 0.41
CA ILE A 131 2.04 -15.54 0.60
C ILE A 131 2.23 -14.22 1.36
N LEU A 132 1.49 -13.13 1.00
CA LEU A 132 1.58 -11.83 1.70
C LEU A 132 1.13 -11.94 3.16
N VAL A 133 -0.02 -12.57 3.40
CA VAL A 133 -0.55 -12.75 4.77
C VAL A 133 0.28 -13.75 5.55
N GLY A 134 0.73 -14.83 4.91
CA GLY A 134 1.63 -15.81 5.51
C GLY A 134 2.97 -15.18 5.88
N GLY A 135 3.56 -14.37 5.03
CA GLY A 135 4.77 -13.60 5.31
C GLY A 135 4.58 -12.60 6.45
N ALA A 136 3.47 -11.86 6.45
CA ALA A 136 3.14 -10.92 7.50
C ALA A 136 2.97 -11.61 8.87
N THR A 137 2.30 -12.76 8.87
CA THR A 137 2.15 -13.61 10.07
C THR A 137 3.50 -14.14 10.53
N TYR A 138 4.31 -14.65 9.61
CA TYR A 138 5.65 -15.15 9.91
C TYR A 138 6.52 -14.05 10.55
N PHE A 139 6.58 -12.86 9.96
CA PHE A 139 7.36 -11.76 10.53
C PHE A 139 6.82 -11.29 11.88
N THR A 140 5.51 -11.26 12.06
CA THR A 140 4.90 -10.89 13.34
C THR A 140 5.32 -11.85 14.44
N LEU A 141 5.28 -13.16 14.18
CA LEU A 141 5.69 -14.20 15.13
C LEU A 141 7.22 -14.22 15.34
N TYR A 142 7.99 -14.14 14.25
CA TYR A 142 9.45 -14.17 14.28
C TYR A 142 10.05 -13.02 15.10
N PHE A 143 9.53 -11.80 14.95
CA PHE A 143 9.98 -10.63 15.70
C PHE A 143 9.24 -10.46 17.05
N GLY A 144 8.49 -11.45 17.50
CA GLY A 144 7.82 -11.44 18.79
C GLY A 144 6.85 -10.27 18.95
N PHE A 145 5.96 -10.07 17.96
CA PHE A 145 4.96 -8.99 17.91
C PHE A 145 5.61 -7.59 17.93
N ALA A 146 6.61 -7.40 17.08
CA ALA A 146 7.28 -6.10 16.92
C ALA A 146 6.30 -4.95 16.68
N ASN A 147 5.23 -5.19 15.93
CA ASN A 147 4.14 -4.28 15.65
C ASN A 147 3.49 -3.67 16.91
N ILE A 148 3.31 -4.45 17.96
CA ILE A 148 2.74 -3.99 19.23
C ILE A 148 3.85 -3.45 20.14
N ARG A 149 4.93 -4.23 20.26
CA ARG A 149 6.01 -3.97 21.22
C ARG A 149 6.77 -2.68 20.92
N TYR A 150 7.05 -2.39 19.66
CA TYR A 150 7.85 -1.24 19.27
C TYR A 150 7.01 -0.04 18.80
N PHE A 151 5.69 -0.15 18.77
CA PHE A 151 4.82 0.95 18.37
C PHE A 151 5.02 2.24 19.21
N PRO A 152 5.12 2.19 20.56
CA PRO A 152 5.43 3.39 21.34
C PRO A 152 6.82 3.97 21.02
N LEU A 153 7.78 3.14 20.63
CA LEU A 153 9.10 3.58 20.21
C LEU A 153 9.04 4.29 18.86
N ALA A 154 8.24 3.78 17.91
CA ALA A 154 8.00 4.42 16.62
C ALA A 154 7.57 5.88 16.78
N ILE A 155 6.59 6.12 17.65
CA ILE A 155 6.11 7.48 17.96
C ILE A 155 7.24 8.37 18.49
N ARG A 156 8.12 7.85 19.33
CA ARG A 156 9.25 8.62 19.88
C ARG A 156 10.30 8.95 18.83
N VAL A 157 10.59 8.00 17.93
CA VAL A 157 11.54 8.21 16.82
C VAL A 157 11.01 9.30 15.89
N VAL A 158 9.75 9.18 15.45
CA VAL A 158 9.10 10.17 14.57
C VAL A 158 9.06 11.57 15.20
N ARG A 159 8.88 11.65 16.53
CA ARG A 159 8.93 12.93 17.28
C ARG A 159 10.34 13.49 17.48
N GLY A 160 11.37 12.80 16.97
CA GLY A 160 12.76 13.27 17.01
C GLY A 160 13.47 13.10 18.36
N HIS A 161 12.93 12.28 19.29
CA HIS A 161 13.57 12.05 20.60
C HIS A 161 14.99 11.46 20.49
N TYR A 162 15.29 10.79 19.38
CA TYR A 162 16.57 10.12 19.15
C TYR A 162 17.44 10.85 18.12
N ARG A 163 16.97 11.99 17.60
CA ARG A 163 17.67 12.77 16.58
C ARG A 163 19.11 13.09 16.98
N ALA A 164 19.33 13.56 18.20
CA ALA A 164 20.67 13.86 18.71
C ALA A 164 21.59 12.61 18.81
N THR A 165 21.03 11.41 18.89
CA THR A 165 21.78 10.15 18.91
C THR A 165 22.09 9.68 17.49
N GLU A 166 21.21 9.93 16.57
CA GLU A 166 21.35 9.58 15.15
C GLU A 166 22.25 10.57 14.40
N GLU A 167 22.21 11.85 14.80
CA GLU A 167 23.00 12.95 14.23
C GLU A 167 24.35 13.19 14.94
N LYS A 168 24.62 12.56 16.09
CA LYS A 168 25.92 12.69 16.74
C LYS A 168 26.99 12.10 15.84
N GLU A 169 27.93 12.94 15.48
CA GLU A 169 29.22 12.56 14.89
C GLU A 169 29.82 11.39 15.66
N ALA A 170 30.41 10.45 14.94
CA ALA A 170 31.32 9.51 15.57
C ALA A 170 32.32 10.33 16.43
N PRO A 171 32.68 9.86 17.63
CA PRO A 171 33.63 10.61 18.47
C PRO A 171 34.83 10.97 17.59
N GLU A 172 35.15 12.29 17.53
CA GLU A 172 36.33 12.76 16.84
C GLU A 172 37.48 11.82 17.16
N ILE A 173 37.93 11.04 16.20
CA ILE A 173 39.14 10.26 16.32
C ILE A 173 40.27 11.30 16.24
N LYS A 174 40.71 11.81 17.39
CA LYS A 174 41.66 12.90 17.52
C LYS A 174 43.05 12.60 16.96
N HIS A 175 43.33 11.42 16.48
CA HIS A 175 44.60 11.05 15.85
C HIS A 175 44.31 10.02 14.75
N VAL A 176 43.97 10.47 13.55
CA VAL A 176 44.22 9.70 12.36
C VAL A 176 45.66 9.99 11.96
N GLU A 177 46.57 9.03 12.10
CA GLU A 177 47.85 9.10 11.43
C GLU A 177 47.55 9.11 9.94
N VAL A 178 47.87 10.23 9.30
CA VAL A 178 47.75 10.39 7.86
C VAL A 178 48.80 9.48 7.23
N HIS A 179 48.41 8.37 6.68
CA HIS A 179 49.31 7.54 5.90
C HIS A 179 49.44 8.17 4.50
N GLU A 180 50.61 8.83 4.32
CA GLU A 180 51.04 9.28 3.01
C GLU A 180 51.73 8.10 2.31
N VAL A 181 51.13 7.63 1.20
CA VAL A 181 51.71 6.58 0.34
C VAL A 181 52.01 7.22 -1.00
N ASP A 182 53.31 7.26 -1.36
CA ASP A 182 53.85 7.82 -2.63
C ASP A 182 53.49 9.30 -2.91
N GLY A 183 53.33 10.12 -1.86
CA GLY A 183 53.04 11.56 -2.00
C GLY A 183 51.60 11.91 -2.26
N ASP A 184 50.72 10.93 -2.36
CA ASP A 184 49.29 11.12 -2.41
C ASP A 184 48.65 10.85 -1.04
N LEU A 185 47.86 11.81 -0.58
CA LEU A 185 46.98 11.63 0.56
C LEU A 185 45.92 10.61 0.19
N VAL A 186 46.05 9.41 0.68
CA VAL A 186 44.97 8.41 0.55
C VAL A 186 43.83 8.88 1.41
N ASP A 187 42.77 9.35 0.77
CA ASP A 187 41.55 9.86 1.40
C ASP A 187 40.81 8.68 2.06
N THR A 188 41.33 8.25 3.22
CA THR A 188 40.74 7.15 4.02
C THR A 188 39.71 7.65 5.03
N ILE A 189 39.52 8.97 5.13
CA ILE A 189 38.42 9.54 5.88
C ILE A 189 37.21 9.62 4.96
N ARG A 190 36.46 8.53 4.84
CA ARG A 190 35.06 8.66 4.52
C ARG A 190 34.44 9.44 5.67
N ASP A 191 34.18 10.71 5.43
CA ASP A 191 33.29 11.50 6.27
C ASP A 191 31.96 10.75 6.34
N GLU A 192 31.80 9.95 7.39
CA GLU A 192 30.53 9.27 7.69
C GLU A 192 29.54 10.31 8.24
N HIS A 193 29.38 11.41 7.52
CA HIS A 193 28.28 12.33 7.77
C HIS A 193 26.98 11.56 7.60
N ILE A 194 25.99 11.90 8.41
CA ILE A 194 24.67 11.29 8.40
C ILE A 194 24.06 11.56 7.03
N HIS A 195 24.18 10.58 6.15
CA HIS A 195 23.72 10.67 4.79
C HIS A 195 22.23 10.34 4.74
N GLY A 196 21.47 11.18 4.07
CA GLY A 196 20.04 11.05 3.85
C GLY A 196 19.43 12.37 3.42
N GLU A 197 18.27 12.29 2.79
CA GLU A 197 17.66 13.46 2.18
C GLU A 197 16.52 14.03 3.03
N VAL A 198 15.83 13.18 3.80
CA VAL A 198 14.59 13.51 4.49
C VAL A 198 14.62 13.07 5.97
N SER A 199 13.76 13.66 6.79
CA SER A 199 13.56 13.24 8.18
C SER A 199 12.65 12.00 8.27
N HIS A 200 12.63 11.31 9.41
CA HIS A 200 11.72 10.20 9.69
C HIS A 200 10.25 10.55 9.45
N PHE A 201 9.82 11.73 9.90
CA PHE A 201 8.46 12.20 9.68
C PHE A 201 8.16 12.44 8.20
N GLN A 202 9.11 13.02 7.46
CA GLN A 202 8.96 13.25 6.02
C GLN A 202 8.91 11.94 5.23
N ALA A 203 9.74 10.96 5.59
CA ALA A 203 9.71 9.63 4.97
C ALA A 203 8.37 8.94 5.22
N LEU A 204 7.90 8.94 6.48
CA LEU A 204 6.59 8.40 6.85
C LEU A 204 5.45 9.13 6.12
N ALA A 205 5.44 10.47 6.10
CA ALA A 205 4.41 11.24 5.41
C ALA A 205 4.40 10.97 3.89
N THR A 206 5.58 10.81 3.30
CA THR A 206 5.72 10.47 1.88
C THR A 206 5.15 9.06 1.60
N ALA A 207 5.48 8.07 2.42
CA ALA A 207 4.95 6.71 2.29
C ALA A 207 3.41 6.69 2.49
N VAL A 208 2.92 7.35 3.55
CA VAL A 208 1.47 7.48 3.82
C VAL A 208 0.74 8.22 2.69
N SER A 209 1.39 9.16 1.99
CA SER A 209 0.78 9.82 0.83
C SER A 209 0.49 8.88 -0.34
N GLY A 210 1.24 7.80 -0.45
CA GLY A 210 1.03 6.76 -1.47
C GLY A 210 -0.08 5.78 -1.10
N THR A 211 -0.26 5.51 0.18
CA THR A 211 -1.21 4.50 0.67
C THR A 211 -2.58 5.07 1.02
N VAL A 212 -2.63 6.24 1.68
CA VAL A 212 -3.88 6.90 2.07
C VAL A 212 -4.51 7.63 0.89
N GLY A 213 -5.55 7.04 0.34
CA GLY A 213 -6.26 7.57 -0.84
C GLY A 213 -7.59 6.88 -1.08
N LEU A 214 -7.92 6.62 -2.35
CA LEU A 214 -9.16 5.94 -2.73
C LEU A 214 -9.25 4.49 -2.23
N GLY A 215 -8.12 3.84 -1.97
CA GLY A 215 -8.08 2.52 -1.34
C GLY A 215 -8.81 2.49 -0.01
N ASN A 216 -8.66 3.56 0.78
CA ASN A 216 -9.26 3.68 2.12
C ASN A 216 -10.73 4.10 2.10
N ILE A 217 -11.23 4.64 1.00
CA ILE A 217 -12.62 5.12 0.86
C ILE A 217 -13.41 4.16 -0.03
N GLY A 218 -13.27 4.26 -1.34
CA GLY A 218 -13.98 3.42 -2.30
C GLY A 218 -13.63 1.94 -2.14
N GLY A 219 -12.38 1.65 -1.80
CA GLY A 219 -11.93 0.31 -1.51
C GLY A 219 -12.60 -0.36 -0.34
N VAL A 220 -12.81 0.36 0.73
CA VAL A 220 -13.54 -0.15 1.90
C VAL A 220 -15.02 -0.35 1.57
N ALA A 221 -15.63 0.58 0.81
CA ALA A 221 -16.99 0.45 0.36
C ALA A 221 -17.20 -0.85 -0.46
N VAL A 222 -16.29 -1.12 -1.41
CA VAL A 222 -16.31 -2.38 -2.19
C VAL A 222 -16.12 -3.61 -1.28
N ALA A 223 -15.23 -3.55 -0.28
CA ALA A 223 -15.05 -4.66 0.64
C ALA A 223 -16.32 -4.97 1.44
N ILE A 224 -17.02 -3.94 1.91
CA ILE A 224 -18.27 -4.09 2.65
C ILE A 224 -19.39 -4.57 1.71
N ALA A 225 -19.45 -4.07 0.48
CA ALA A 225 -20.45 -4.52 -0.51
C ALA A 225 -20.28 -6.01 -0.87
N LEU A 226 -19.06 -6.52 -0.99
CA LEU A 226 -18.78 -7.90 -1.39
C LEU A 226 -18.72 -8.87 -0.21
N GLY A 227 -18.17 -8.45 0.93
CA GLY A 227 -17.93 -9.32 2.08
C GLY A 227 -18.78 -8.98 3.30
N GLY A 228 -19.69 -8.01 3.19
CA GLY A 228 -20.45 -7.50 4.33
C GLY A 228 -19.59 -6.72 5.34
N PRO A 229 -20.22 -6.20 6.41
CA PRO A 229 -19.52 -5.47 7.47
C PRO A 229 -18.36 -6.26 8.10
N GLY A 230 -18.45 -7.60 8.14
CA GLY A 230 -17.44 -8.49 8.71
C GLY A 230 -16.07 -8.42 8.02
N ALA A 231 -16.01 -8.03 6.75
CA ALA A 231 -14.75 -7.83 6.04
C ALA A 231 -13.86 -6.78 6.75
N THR A 232 -14.46 -5.78 7.41
CA THR A 232 -13.74 -4.76 8.18
C THR A 232 -12.89 -5.35 9.30
N PHE A 233 -13.41 -6.33 10.04
CA PHE A 233 -12.66 -7.02 11.10
C PHE A 233 -11.38 -7.66 10.53
N TRP A 234 -11.50 -8.36 9.42
CA TRP A 234 -10.36 -9.04 8.80
C TRP A 234 -9.38 -8.06 8.14
N MET A 235 -9.85 -6.91 7.67
CA MET A 235 -8.99 -5.81 7.24
C MET A 235 -8.12 -5.31 8.41
N ILE A 236 -8.69 -5.10 9.58
CA ILE A 236 -7.95 -4.66 10.77
C ILE A 236 -6.90 -5.70 11.16
N VAL A 237 -7.27 -6.98 11.21
CA VAL A 237 -6.33 -8.07 11.52
C VAL A 237 -5.18 -8.10 10.52
N CYS A 238 -5.47 -8.04 9.24
CA CYS A 238 -4.44 -7.99 8.19
C CYS A 238 -3.55 -6.74 8.34
N GLY A 239 -4.13 -5.58 8.61
CA GLY A 239 -3.39 -4.33 8.84
C GLY A 239 -2.39 -4.43 9.99
N LEU A 240 -2.80 -5.04 11.11
CA LEU A 240 -1.92 -5.28 12.25
C LEU A 240 -0.76 -6.24 11.90
N LEU A 241 -1.01 -7.29 11.14
CA LEU A 241 0.03 -8.20 10.68
C LEU A 241 0.98 -7.51 9.67
N ALA A 242 0.43 -6.70 8.77
CA ALA A 242 1.14 -5.96 7.74
C ALA A 242 2.21 -5.00 8.30
N MET A 243 2.00 -4.47 9.52
CA MET A 243 2.99 -3.63 10.20
C MET A 243 4.36 -4.31 10.29
N SER A 244 4.42 -5.60 10.62
CA SER A 244 5.68 -6.35 10.71
C SER A 244 6.35 -6.54 9.34
N THR A 245 5.59 -6.64 8.27
CA THR A 245 6.13 -6.67 6.90
C THR A 245 6.77 -5.34 6.53
N LYS A 246 6.10 -4.21 6.80
CA LYS A 246 6.67 -2.88 6.56
C LYS A 246 7.94 -2.63 7.37
N PHE A 247 7.99 -3.12 8.63
CA PHE A 247 9.21 -3.07 9.43
C PHE A 247 10.40 -3.71 8.71
N VAL A 248 10.22 -4.92 8.19
CA VAL A 248 11.28 -5.64 7.46
C VAL A 248 11.64 -4.94 6.16
N GLU A 249 10.63 -4.58 5.38
CA GLU A 249 10.76 -3.96 4.06
C GLU A 249 11.56 -2.65 4.14
N CYS A 250 11.20 -1.74 5.04
CA CYS A 250 11.86 -0.45 5.17
C CYS A 250 13.24 -0.56 5.85
N THR A 251 13.42 -1.50 6.78
CA THR A 251 14.75 -1.82 7.32
C THR A 251 15.72 -2.26 6.22
N LEU A 252 15.27 -3.14 5.32
CA LEU A 252 16.08 -3.58 4.19
C LEU A 252 16.33 -2.44 3.19
N GLY A 253 15.34 -1.59 2.96
CA GLY A 253 15.47 -0.41 2.10
C GLY A 253 16.61 0.52 2.53
N VAL A 254 16.70 0.80 3.83
CA VAL A 254 17.78 1.62 4.40
C VAL A 254 19.11 0.86 4.45
N LYS A 255 19.10 -0.43 4.81
CA LYS A 255 20.32 -1.23 4.94
C LYS A 255 21.10 -1.37 3.63
N TYR A 256 20.41 -1.54 2.53
CA TYR A 256 21.05 -1.82 1.22
C TYR A 256 21.05 -0.63 0.27
N ARG A 257 20.70 0.57 0.74
CA ARG A 257 20.72 1.79 -0.07
C ARG A 257 22.12 2.15 -0.54
N ASP A 258 22.21 2.86 -1.65
CA ASP A 258 23.41 3.56 -2.11
C ASP A 258 23.28 5.04 -1.85
N ILE A 259 24.38 5.65 -1.51
CA ILE A 259 24.47 7.09 -1.26
C ILE A 259 25.56 7.64 -2.16
N GLU A 260 25.19 8.52 -3.07
CA GLU A 260 26.13 9.15 -3.98
C GLU A 260 26.95 10.26 -3.28
N ALA A 261 28.01 10.70 -3.93
CA ALA A 261 28.90 11.72 -3.37
C ALA A 261 28.21 13.09 -3.14
N ASP A 262 27.13 13.36 -3.89
CA ASP A 262 26.31 14.57 -3.74
C ASP A 262 25.25 14.45 -2.61
N GLY A 263 25.21 13.29 -1.94
CA GLY A 263 24.24 12.97 -0.88
C GLY A 263 22.90 12.46 -1.38
N THR A 264 22.73 12.22 -2.68
CA THR A 264 21.53 11.60 -3.24
C THR A 264 21.44 10.14 -2.83
N VAL A 265 20.26 9.72 -2.38
CA VAL A 265 20.02 8.37 -1.87
C VAL A 265 19.24 7.54 -2.87
N HIS A 266 19.79 6.38 -3.21
CA HIS A 266 19.14 5.38 -4.04
C HIS A 266 18.90 4.10 -3.24
N GLY A 267 17.65 3.74 -3.03
CA GLY A 267 17.29 2.57 -2.25
C GLY A 267 15.97 1.94 -2.69
N GLY A 268 15.53 0.97 -1.90
CA GLY A 268 14.32 0.23 -2.18
C GLY A 268 14.59 -1.17 -2.72
N PRO A 269 13.56 -1.83 -3.28
CA PRO A 269 13.64 -3.27 -3.60
C PRO A 269 14.68 -3.65 -4.64
N THR A 270 14.89 -2.84 -5.65
CA THR A 270 15.95 -3.10 -6.64
C THR A 270 17.29 -3.27 -5.95
N TYR A 271 17.58 -2.47 -4.93
CA TYR A 271 18.84 -2.49 -4.20
C TYR A 271 18.94 -3.65 -3.23
N TYR A 272 17.95 -3.87 -2.38
CA TYR A 272 18.03 -4.96 -1.42
C TYR A 272 17.84 -6.34 -2.06
N LEU A 273 17.13 -6.47 -3.17
CA LEU A 273 17.07 -7.72 -3.92
C LEU A 273 18.44 -8.04 -4.57
N THR A 274 19.06 -7.07 -5.23
CA THR A 274 20.35 -7.31 -5.90
C THR A 274 21.48 -7.56 -4.90
N LYS A 275 21.61 -6.74 -3.87
CA LYS A 275 22.68 -6.84 -2.87
C LYS A 275 22.43 -7.95 -1.85
N GLY A 276 21.21 -8.00 -1.28
CA GLY A 276 20.88 -8.97 -0.24
C GLY A 276 20.89 -10.41 -0.76
N LEU A 277 20.41 -10.67 -1.99
CA LEU A 277 20.50 -11.99 -2.58
C LEU A 277 21.96 -12.36 -2.98
N ALA A 278 22.77 -11.36 -3.33
CA ALA A 278 24.19 -11.59 -3.60
C ALA A 278 24.95 -12.04 -2.33
N GLU A 279 24.63 -11.49 -1.15
CA GLU A 279 25.21 -11.89 0.14
C GLU A 279 25.00 -13.39 0.45
N ILE A 280 23.88 -13.96 -0.01
CA ILE A 280 23.55 -15.37 0.18
C ILE A 280 23.92 -16.27 -1.02
N GLY A 281 24.69 -15.74 -1.97
CA GLY A 281 25.16 -16.49 -3.14
C GLY A 281 24.20 -16.58 -4.31
N LEU A 282 23.08 -15.84 -4.29
CA LEU A 282 22.03 -15.83 -5.31
C LEU A 282 22.05 -14.55 -6.17
N ALA A 283 23.24 -14.02 -6.47
CA ALA A 283 23.41 -12.77 -7.21
C ALA A 283 22.68 -12.72 -8.57
N PRO A 284 22.69 -13.78 -9.43
CA PRO A 284 21.94 -13.75 -10.69
C PRO A 284 20.44 -13.60 -10.49
N LEU A 285 19.87 -14.32 -9.51
CA LEU A 285 18.45 -14.22 -9.16
C LEU A 285 18.11 -12.81 -8.66
N GLY A 286 18.98 -12.23 -7.81
CA GLY A 286 18.80 -10.86 -7.30
C GLY A 286 18.73 -9.82 -8.40
N LYS A 287 19.58 -9.91 -9.41
CA LYS A 287 19.57 -9.01 -10.57
C LYS A 287 18.26 -9.13 -11.37
N VAL A 288 17.82 -10.35 -11.66
CA VAL A 288 16.58 -10.59 -12.41
C VAL A 288 15.37 -10.05 -11.65
N LEU A 289 15.26 -10.37 -10.35
CA LEU A 289 14.15 -9.89 -9.52
C LEU A 289 14.18 -8.38 -9.32
N GLY A 290 15.35 -7.78 -9.13
CA GLY A 290 15.49 -6.33 -9.00
C GLY A 290 15.07 -5.59 -10.27
N TRP A 291 15.47 -6.09 -11.46
CA TRP A 291 15.04 -5.51 -12.74
C TRP A 291 13.53 -5.70 -12.96
N MET A 292 13.02 -6.89 -12.69
CA MET A 292 11.60 -7.19 -12.80
C MET A 292 10.77 -6.29 -11.89
N PHE A 293 11.21 -6.08 -10.63
CA PHE A 293 10.58 -5.12 -9.73
C PHE A 293 10.54 -3.72 -10.34
N ALA A 294 11.65 -3.22 -10.88
CA ALA A 294 11.70 -1.86 -11.43
C ALA A 294 10.66 -1.66 -12.55
N VAL A 295 10.54 -2.62 -13.47
CA VAL A 295 9.54 -2.56 -14.56
C VAL A 295 8.12 -2.60 -14.01
N LEU A 296 7.85 -3.52 -13.07
CA LEU A 296 6.52 -3.67 -12.47
C LEU A 296 6.13 -2.48 -11.61
N CYS A 297 7.08 -1.87 -10.91
CA CYS A 297 6.88 -0.67 -10.12
C CYS A 297 6.44 0.53 -10.99
N VAL A 298 7.08 0.70 -12.16
CA VAL A 298 6.66 1.73 -13.12
C VAL A 298 5.23 1.46 -13.60
N GLY A 299 4.92 0.23 -13.99
CA GLY A 299 3.57 -0.14 -14.42
C GLY A 299 2.52 0.06 -13.33
N GLY A 300 2.81 -0.38 -12.11
CA GLY A 300 1.92 -0.23 -10.95
C GLY A 300 1.68 1.24 -10.58
N SER A 301 2.74 2.06 -10.63
CA SER A 301 2.63 3.50 -10.34
C SER A 301 1.77 4.24 -11.38
N LEU A 302 1.86 3.87 -12.66
CA LEU A 302 1.04 4.46 -13.71
C LEU A 302 -0.43 4.04 -13.58
N GLY A 303 -0.71 2.75 -13.38
CA GLY A 303 -2.06 2.22 -13.29
C GLY A 303 -2.77 2.56 -11.97
N GLY A 304 -2.45 1.80 -10.92
CA GLY A 304 -3.10 1.90 -9.61
C GLY A 304 -2.76 3.18 -8.86
N GLY A 305 -1.50 3.62 -8.92
CA GLY A 305 -1.04 4.80 -8.20
C GLY A 305 -1.52 6.12 -8.81
N ASN A 306 -1.68 6.23 -10.13
CA ASN A 306 -1.98 7.49 -10.79
C ASN A 306 -3.31 7.48 -11.55
N MET A 307 -3.46 6.61 -12.56
CA MET A 307 -4.62 6.67 -13.46
C MET A 307 -5.94 6.41 -12.74
N PHE A 308 -5.98 5.44 -11.85
CA PHE A 308 -7.16 5.14 -11.04
C PHE A 308 -7.54 6.33 -10.13
N GLN A 309 -6.56 6.91 -9.43
CA GLN A 309 -6.77 8.06 -8.55
C GLN A 309 -7.28 9.29 -9.33
N ALA A 310 -6.64 9.60 -10.45
CA ALA A 310 -7.01 10.73 -11.30
C ALA A 310 -8.42 10.56 -11.90
N ASN A 311 -8.76 9.36 -12.35
CA ASN A 311 -10.09 9.05 -12.91
C ASN A 311 -11.19 9.29 -11.86
N GLN A 312 -11.06 8.72 -10.67
CA GLN A 312 -12.06 8.86 -9.62
C GLN A 312 -12.16 10.29 -9.09
N ALA A 313 -11.04 11.00 -8.95
CA ALA A 313 -11.06 12.40 -8.55
C ALA A 313 -11.77 13.26 -9.61
N THR A 314 -11.51 13.01 -10.90
CA THR A 314 -12.18 13.68 -12.00
C THR A 314 -13.69 13.44 -11.99
N ALA A 315 -14.10 12.18 -11.80
CA ALA A 315 -15.52 11.81 -11.72
C ALA A 315 -16.24 12.52 -10.56
N GLN A 316 -15.59 12.63 -9.40
CA GLN A 316 -16.15 13.36 -8.26
C GLN A 316 -16.25 14.87 -8.52
N ILE A 317 -15.23 15.48 -9.11
CA ILE A 317 -15.27 16.90 -9.48
C ILE A 317 -16.39 17.17 -10.49
N GLN A 318 -16.52 16.32 -11.51
CA GLN A 318 -17.60 16.42 -12.50
C GLN A 318 -18.98 16.29 -11.86
N SER A 319 -19.16 15.39 -10.92
CA SER A 319 -20.39 15.24 -10.15
C SER A 319 -20.73 16.51 -9.35
N LEU A 320 -19.73 17.10 -8.69
CA LEU A 320 -19.91 18.33 -7.91
C LEU A 320 -20.29 19.55 -8.76
N ILE A 321 -19.77 19.65 -9.97
CA ILE A 321 -20.12 20.76 -10.90
C ILE A 321 -21.36 20.48 -11.75
N GLY A 322 -22.08 19.38 -11.46
CA GLY A 322 -23.32 19.03 -12.12
C GLY A 322 -23.18 18.49 -13.56
N VAL A 323 -21.97 18.07 -13.96
CA VAL A 323 -21.69 17.50 -15.28
C VAL A 323 -21.75 15.96 -15.18
N SER A 324 -22.86 15.43 -14.75
CA SER A 324 -22.99 14.02 -14.38
C SER A 324 -23.38 13.06 -15.53
N SER A 325 -23.45 13.50 -16.79
CA SER A 325 -23.84 12.60 -17.87
C SER A 325 -22.72 12.34 -18.86
N SER A 326 -22.32 11.10 -18.97
CA SER A 326 -21.28 10.59 -19.87
C SER A 326 -21.52 10.79 -21.37
N GLN A 327 -22.59 11.49 -21.76
CA GLN A 327 -22.99 11.63 -23.16
C GLN A 327 -22.87 13.06 -23.74
N SER A 328 -22.52 14.05 -22.96
CA SER A 328 -22.32 15.40 -23.49
C SER A 328 -20.85 15.66 -23.85
N GLU A 329 -20.60 16.30 -25.00
CA GLU A 329 -19.24 16.77 -25.40
C GLU A 329 -18.60 17.62 -24.31
N TRP A 330 -19.40 18.34 -23.55
CA TRP A 330 -18.97 19.16 -22.41
C TRP A 330 -18.44 18.29 -21.25
N ALA A 331 -19.01 17.12 -20.97
CA ALA A 331 -18.51 16.22 -19.95
C ALA A 331 -17.14 15.66 -20.32
N GLN A 332 -16.94 15.25 -21.56
CA GLN A 332 -15.64 14.77 -22.05
C GLN A 332 -14.57 15.86 -22.01
N SER A 333 -14.91 17.07 -22.48
CA SER A 333 -13.99 18.21 -22.49
C SER A 333 -13.60 18.65 -21.08
N SER A 334 -14.53 18.62 -20.11
CA SER A 334 -14.25 18.98 -18.71
C SER A 334 -13.31 17.98 -18.03
N GLY A 335 -13.49 16.68 -18.29
CA GLY A 335 -12.60 15.64 -17.77
C GLY A 335 -11.16 15.80 -18.26
N PHE A 336 -10.98 16.10 -19.55
CA PHE A 336 -9.66 16.36 -20.11
C PHE A 336 -8.99 17.60 -19.49
N LEU A 337 -9.74 18.68 -19.29
CA LEU A 337 -9.23 19.91 -18.68
C LEU A 337 -8.81 19.68 -17.22
N ILE A 338 -9.65 18.98 -16.42
CA ILE A 338 -9.34 18.61 -15.04
C ILE A 338 -8.06 17.78 -15.01
N GLY A 339 -7.94 16.78 -15.91
CA GLY A 339 -6.76 15.93 -16.03
C GLY A 339 -5.49 16.72 -16.32
N ILE A 340 -5.53 17.70 -17.24
CA ILE A 340 -4.38 18.57 -17.54
C ILE A 340 -3.98 19.38 -16.30
N VAL A 341 -4.93 19.98 -15.59
CA VAL A 341 -4.64 20.78 -14.39
C VAL A 341 -3.98 19.89 -13.33
N MET A 342 -4.50 18.69 -13.10
CA MET A 342 -3.91 17.72 -12.17
C MET A 342 -2.50 17.33 -12.61
N ALA A 343 -2.28 17.04 -13.88
CA ALA A 343 -0.98 16.67 -14.41
C ALA A 343 0.07 17.77 -14.24
N ILE A 344 -0.31 19.04 -14.44
CA ILE A 344 0.58 20.19 -14.20
C ILE A 344 0.96 20.28 -12.73
N ILE A 345 -0.01 20.19 -11.80
CA ILE A 345 0.23 20.29 -10.36
C ILE A 345 1.18 19.16 -9.92
N VAL A 346 0.87 17.92 -10.30
CA VAL A 346 1.70 16.75 -9.96
C VAL A 346 3.08 16.86 -10.58
N GLY A 347 3.18 17.26 -11.86
CA GLY A 347 4.44 17.44 -12.55
C GLY A 347 5.37 18.44 -11.86
N VAL A 348 4.83 19.60 -11.44
CA VAL A 348 5.58 20.61 -10.68
C VAL A 348 6.15 20.04 -9.37
N ILE A 349 5.44 19.12 -8.72
CA ILE A 349 5.88 18.51 -7.48
C ILE A 349 6.98 17.48 -7.74
N ILE A 350 6.77 16.58 -8.72
CA ILE A 350 7.66 15.43 -8.96
C ILE A 350 9.03 15.86 -9.50
N ILE A 351 9.10 16.88 -10.36
CA ILE A 351 10.35 17.34 -10.97
C ILE A 351 11.41 17.74 -9.93
N GLY A 352 11.00 18.09 -8.70
CA GLY A 352 11.94 18.44 -7.62
C GLY A 352 12.52 17.24 -6.85
N GLY A 353 12.23 16.00 -7.26
CA GLY A 353 12.73 14.78 -6.60
C GLY A 353 12.17 14.54 -5.20
N ILE A 354 12.76 13.57 -4.49
CA ILE A 354 12.24 13.09 -3.20
C ILE A 354 12.20 14.20 -2.14
N LYS A 355 13.17 15.11 -2.12
CA LYS A 355 13.20 16.25 -1.17
C LYS A 355 11.98 17.15 -1.33
N ARG A 356 11.61 17.47 -2.57
CA ARG A 356 10.46 18.33 -2.85
C ARG A 356 9.16 17.63 -2.57
N ILE A 357 9.04 16.37 -2.99
CA ILE A 357 7.89 15.53 -2.68
C ILE A 357 7.68 15.49 -1.16
N ALA A 358 8.72 15.14 -0.40
CA ALA A 358 8.66 15.04 1.05
C ALA A 358 8.28 16.36 1.75
N ASN A 359 8.82 17.51 1.30
CA ASN A 359 8.49 18.82 1.84
C ASN A 359 7.05 19.28 1.56
N ILE A 360 6.40 18.69 0.59
CA ILE A 360 4.99 18.98 0.26
C ILE A 360 4.09 18.00 0.99
N THR A 361 4.42 16.71 0.96
CA THR A 361 3.61 15.66 1.60
C THR A 361 3.60 15.78 3.12
N ASP A 362 4.69 16.23 3.75
CA ASP A 362 4.73 16.44 5.21
C ASP A 362 3.73 17.49 5.73
N LYS A 363 3.21 18.34 4.85
CA LYS A 363 2.18 19.35 5.14
C LYS A 363 0.79 18.92 4.68
N ILE A 364 0.69 18.42 3.44
CA ILE A 364 -0.60 18.07 2.82
C ILE A 364 -1.19 16.83 3.48
N VAL A 365 -0.39 15.79 3.72
CA VAL A 365 -0.90 14.51 4.23
C VAL A 365 -1.50 14.63 5.64
N PRO A 366 -0.83 15.27 6.62
CA PRO A 366 -1.45 15.46 7.92
C PRO A 366 -2.74 16.31 7.88
N LEU A 367 -2.76 17.35 7.02
CA LEU A 367 -3.95 18.20 6.85
C LEU A 367 -5.11 17.41 6.24
N MET A 368 -4.86 16.68 5.15
CA MET A 368 -5.84 15.83 4.49
C MET A 368 -6.40 14.77 5.45
N THR A 369 -5.51 14.07 6.15
CA THR A 369 -5.87 13.05 7.13
C THR A 369 -6.69 13.64 8.28
N ALA A 370 -6.30 14.82 8.79
CA ALA A 370 -7.03 15.47 9.86
C ALA A 370 -8.46 15.86 9.42
N ILE A 371 -8.62 16.46 8.24
CA ILE A 371 -9.94 16.81 7.70
C ILE A 371 -10.81 15.55 7.57
N TYR A 372 -10.24 14.47 7.01
CA TYR A 372 -10.95 13.22 6.83
C TYR A 372 -11.39 12.59 8.17
N VAL A 373 -10.45 12.48 9.10
CA VAL A 373 -10.72 11.91 10.43
C VAL A 373 -11.77 12.73 11.18
N ILE A 374 -11.67 14.06 11.14
CA ILE A 374 -12.67 14.95 11.77
C ILE A 374 -14.05 14.74 11.14
N ALA A 375 -14.15 14.68 9.82
CA ALA A 375 -15.41 14.43 9.13
C ALA A 375 -16.03 13.08 9.52
N CYS A 376 -15.22 12.02 9.53
CA CYS A 376 -15.68 10.70 9.98
C CYS A 376 -16.14 10.71 11.44
N LEU A 377 -15.37 11.34 12.33
CA LEU A 377 -15.73 11.44 13.76
C LEU A 377 -17.02 12.24 13.97
N ILE A 378 -17.27 13.29 13.21
CA ILE A 378 -18.53 14.03 13.26
C ILE A 378 -19.70 13.09 12.89
N ILE A 379 -19.59 12.35 11.78
CA ILE A 379 -20.63 11.42 11.35
C ILE A 379 -20.86 10.33 12.41
N VAL A 380 -19.80 9.73 12.94
CA VAL A 380 -19.88 8.71 13.98
C VAL A 380 -20.52 9.26 15.27
N THR A 381 -20.15 10.47 15.68
CA THR A 381 -20.71 11.08 16.90
C THR A 381 -22.17 11.47 16.75
N VAL A 382 -22.58 11.98 15.59
CA VAL A 382 -23.99 12.29 15.29
C VAL A 382 -24.85 11.01 15.29
N ASN A 383 -24.29 9.88 14.89
CA ASN A 383 -24.97 8.58 14.86
C ASN A 383 -24.57 7.66 16.02
N ALA A 384 -24.10 8.21 17.14
CA ALA A 384 -23.55 7.43 18.27
C ALA A 384 -24.51 6.35 18.81
N GLU A 385 -25.82 6.59 18.72
CA GLU A 385 -26.86 5.63 19.16
C GLU A 385 -26.82 4.31 18.35
N ARG A 386 -26.42 4.38 17.07
CA ARG A 386 -26.29 3.20 16.19
C ARG A 386 -24.91 2.53 16.27
N LEU A 387 -23.95 3.14 16.94
CA LEU A 387 -22.59 2.64 17.03
C LEU A 387 -22.48 1.23 17.60
N PRO A 388 -23.20 0.85 18.69
CA PRO A 388 -23.19 -0.52 19.18
C PRO A 388 -23.68 -1.55 18.17
N ASP A 389 -24.71 -1.20 17.40
CA ASP A 389 -25.26 -2.08 16.36
C ASP A 389 -24.28 -2.25 15.19
N ALA A 390 -23.63 -1.16 14.75
CA ALA A 390 -22.61 -1.23 13.71
C ALA A 390 -21.42 -2.10 14.12
N ILE A 391 -20.92 -1.95 15.35
CA ILE A 391 -19.86 -2.80 15.89
C ILE A 391 -20.31 -4.25 15.96
N SER A 392 -21.52 -4.51 16.44
CA SER A 392 -22.11 -5.85 16.50
C SER A 392 -22.19 -6.51 15.11
N GLN A 393 -22.62 -5.76 14.10
CA GLN A 393 -22.68 -6.24 12.70
C GLN A 393 -21.30 -6.61 12.15
N ILE A 394 -20.27 -5.82 12.46
CA ILE A 394 -18.89 -6.11 12.06
C ILE A 394 -18.42 -7.43 12.69
N PHE A 395 -18.63 -7.61 14.01
CA PHE A 395 -18.19 -8.83 14.68
C PHE A 395 -19.01 -10.05 14.28
N GLN A 396 -20.32 -9.94 14.20
CA GLN A 396 -21.20 -11.06 13.77
C GLN A 396 -20.90 -11.44 12.32
N GLY A 397 -20.78 -10.48 11.42
CA GLY A 397 -20.44 -10.73 10.02
C GLY A 397 -19.05 -11.33 9.82
N ALA A 398 -18.09 -11.01 10.70
CA ALA A 398 -16.73 -11.56 10.61
C ALA A 398 -16.65 -13.06 10.89
N PHE A 399 -17.57 -13.60 11.69
CA PHE A 399 -17.57 -15.00 12.15
C PHE A 399 -18.86 -15.74 11.79
N SER A 400 -19.71 -15.15 10.93
CA SER A 400 -20.95 -15.78 10.49
C SER A 400 -20.65 -17.04 9.68
N LEU A 401 -21.30 -18.13 10.06
CA LEU A 401 -21.29 -19.42 9.37
C LEU A 401 -22.58 -19.68 8.58
N GLU A 402 -23.47 -18.68 8.47
CA GLU A 402 -24.75 -18.82 7.78
C GLU A 402 -24.58 -19.25 6.32
N ALA A 403 -23.55 -18.73 5.63
CA ALA A 403 -23.16 -19.17 4.29
C ALA A 403 -22.19 -20.37 4.28
N GLY A 404 -22.04 -21.05 5.43
CA GLY A 404 -21.09 -22.15 5.61
C GLY A 404 -19.64 -21.70 5.68
N ILE A 405 -18.72 -22.68 5.74
CA ILE A 405 -17.27 -22.42 5.82
C ILE A 405 -16.76 -21.60 4.62
N GLY A 406 -17.34 -21.83 3.42
CA GLY A 406 -16.99 -21.09 2.20
C GLY A 406 -17.31 -19.59 2.31
N GLY A 407 -18.44 -19.25 2.93
CA GLY A 407 -18.81 -17.86 3.20
C GLY A 407 -17.85 -17.17 4.15
N LEU A 408 -17.50 -17.81 5.26
CA LEU A 408 -16.52 -17.28 6.21
C LEU A 408 -15.17 -17.03 5.55
N ILE A 409 -14.64 -17.99 4.80
CA ILE A 409 -13.38 -17.83 4.07
C ILE A 409 -13.48 -16.72 3.03
N GLY A 410 -14.63 -16.58 2.36
CA GLY A 410 -14.89 -15.49 1.43
C GLY A 410 -14.75 -14.11 2.09
N VAL A 411 -15.36 -13.91 3.26
CA VAL A 411 -15.25 -12.66 4.03
C VAL A 411 -13.81 -12.37 4.44
N ILE A 412 -13.07 -13.38 4.93
CA ILE A 412 -11.64 -13.28 5.27
C ILE A 412 -10.84 -12.83 4.05
N LEU A 413 -11.04 -13.48 2.90
CA LEU A 413 -10.30 -13.18 1.67
C LEU A 413 -10.59 -11.76 1.16
N VAL A 414 -11.85 -11.33 1.20
CA VAL A 414 -12.23 -9.96 0.82
C VAL A 414 -11.54 -8.95 1.73
N GLY A 415 -11.60 -9.14 3.05
CA GLY A 415 -10.94 -8.27 4.01
C GLY A 415 -9.43 -8.22 3.82
N PHE A 416 -8.78 -9.38 3.66
CA PHE A 416 -7.33 -9.46 3.46
C PHE A 416 -6.89 -8.86 2.13
N LYS A 417 -7.58 -9.18 1.03
CA LYS A 417 -7.30 -8.62 -0.29
C LYS A 417 -7.35 -7.10 -0.25
N ARG A 418 -8.34 -6.56 0.43
CA ARG A 418 -8.51 -5.11 0.52
C ARG A 418 -7.48 -4.43 1.42
N ALA A 419 -7.14 -5.02 2.56
CA ALA A 419 -6.10 -4.50 3.44
C ALA A 419 -4.73 -4.46 2.76
N VAL A 420 -4.33 -5.56 2.10
CA VAL A 420 -3.07 -5.64 1.36
C VAL A 420 -3.01 -4.60 0.24
N PHE A 421 -4.12 -4.38 -0.44
CA PHE A 421 -4.21 -3.34 -1.47
C PHE A 421 -4.09 -1.94 -0.88
N SER A 422 -4.68 -1.67 0.29
CA SER A 422 -4.66 -0.35 0.91
C SER A 422 -3.29 0.01 1.48
N ASN A 423 -2.69 -0.87 2.28
CA ASN A 423 -1.44 -0.57 2.99
C ASN A 423 -0.17 -0.93 2.23
N GLU A 424 -0.27 -1.57 1.07
CA GLU A 424 0.85 -1.96 0.21
C GLU A 424 1.99 -2.71 0.94
N ALA A 425 1.72 -3.38 2.04
CA ALA A 425 2.75 -4.09 2.77
C ALA A 425 3.26 -5.30 1.98
N GLY A 426 4.57 -5.34 1.76
CA GLY A 426 5.22 -6.30 0.88
C GLY A 426 5.23 -5.87 -0.61
N ALA A 427 4.66 -4.71 -0.95
CA ALA A 427 4.74 -4.15 -2.30
C ALA A 427 6.07 -3.45 -2.60
N GLY A 428 6.82 -3.02 -1.59
CA GLY A 428 8.13 -2.40 -1.73
C GLY A 428 8.13 -0.90 -2.00
N SER A 429 7.00 -0.32 -2.32
CA SER A 429 6.86 1.11 -2.60
C SER A 429 7.34 1.98 -1.44
N ALA A 430 6.94 1.65 -0.22
CA ALA A 430 7.33 2.38 0.98
C ALA A 430 8.85 2.38 1.21
N SER A 431 9.52 1.26 0.96
CA SER A 431 10.97 1.17 1.17
C SER A 431 11.77 2.11 0.26
N ILE A 432 11.21 2.58 -0.86
CA ILE A 432 11.83 3.60 -1.71
C ILE A 432 11.83 4.95 -0.97
N ALA A 433 10.69 5.36 -0.42
CA ALA A 433 10.59 6.62 0.32
C ALA A 433 11.40 6.59 1.62
N HIS A 434 11.28 5.49 2.38
CA HIS A 434 11.99 5.31 3.64
C HIS A 434 13.51 5.16 3.49
N SER A 435 14.01 4.71 2.33
CA SER A 435 15.46 4.63 2.10
C SER A 435 16.16 5.98 2.10
N ALA A 436 15.44 7.06 1.79
CA ALA A 436 15.98 8.41 1.74
C ALA A 436 16.16 9.06 3.13
N VAL A 437 15.77 8.40 4.21
CA VAL A 437 15.82 8.94 5.57
C VAL A 437 17.24 9.21 6.08
N ARG A 438 17.39 10.25 6.89
CA ARG A 438 18.63 10.56 7.61
C ARG A 438 18.75 9.69 8.85
N THR A 439 19.35 8.53 8.72
CA THR A 439 19.62 7.65 9.86
C THR A 439 20.81 6.74 9.57
N ARG A 440 21.55 6.41 10.62
CA ARG A 440 22.61 5.38 10.62
C ARG A 440 22.05 3.99 10.97
N TYR A 441 20.84 3.93 11.50
CA TYR A 441 20.25 2.72 12.05
C TYR A 441 19.08 2.25 11.18
N PRO A 442 19.27 1.29 10.27
CA PRO A 442 18.19 0.80 9.41
C PRO A 442 16.93 0.37 10.16
N ALA A 443 17.10 -0.25 11.33
CA ALA A 443 15.98 -0.68 12.15
C ALA A 443 15.17 0.48 12.76
N SER A 444 15.78 1.65 12.95
CA SER A 444 15.07 2.85 13.41
C SER A 444 13.97 3.23 12.42
N GLU A 445 14.30 3.23 11.13
CA GLU A 445 13.33 3.53 10.09
C GLU A 445 12.32 2.41 9.89
N GLY A 446 12.73 1.16 10.00
CA GLY A 446 11.77 0.04 10.01
C GLY A 446 10.75 0.16 11.14
N ILE A 447 11.17 0.61 12.32
CA ILE A 447 10.26 0.88 13.45
C ILE A 447 9.28 2.01 13.12
N VAL A 448 9.73 3.06 12.45
CA VAL A 448 8.86 4.15 11.97
C VAL A 448 7.83 3.63 10.97
N ALA A 449 8.24 2.78 10.06
CA ALA A 449 7.37 2.20 9.03
C ALA A 449 6.25 1.31 9.59
N LEU A 450 6.36 0.82 10.85
CA LEU A 450 5.24 0.16 11.53
C LEU A 450 3.98 1.03 11.58
N MET A 451 4.15 2.35 11.64
CA MET A 451 3.02 3.27 11.78
C MET A 451 2.19 3.39 10.50
N GLU A 452 2.75 3.09 9.35
CA GLU A 452 2.07 3.27 8.06
C GLU A 452 0.84 2.37 7.91
N PRO A 453 0.89 1.01 8.02
CA PRO A 453 -0.31 0.17 7.96
C PRO A 453 -1.28 0.42 9.10
N PHE A 454 -0.77 0.85 10.26
CA PHE A 454 -1.63 1.22 11.37
C PHE A 454 -2.48 2.44 11.04
N LEU A 455 -1.88 3.53 10.55
CA LEU A 455 -2.59 4.73 10.17
C LEU A 455 -3.53 4.48 8.99
N ASP A 456 -3.03 3.81 7.95
CA ASP A 456 -3.78 3.52 6.74
C ASP A 456 -4.98 2.59 7.00
N THR A 457 -4.69 1.38 7.46
CA THR A 457 -5.71 0.31 7.50
C THR A 457 -6.43 0.26 8.85
N VAL A 458 -5.70 0.31 9.98
CA VAL A 458 -6.33 0.15 11.29
C VAL A 458 -7.10 1.41 11.70
N VAL A 459 -6.63 2.60 11.33
CA VAL A 459 -7.34 3.85 11.68
C VAL A 459 -8.26 4.30 10.56
N ILE A 460 -7.72 4.64 9.39
CA ILE A 460 -8.49 5.31 8.33
C ILE A 460 -9.53 4.37 7.71
N CYS A 461 -9.15 3.15 7.30
CA CYS A 461 -10.13 2.20 6.74
C CYS A 461 -11.21 1.82 7.75
N THR A 462 -10.87 1.71 9.04
CA THR A 462 -11.87 1.42 10.09
C THR A 462 -12.85 2.59 10.25
N LEU A 463 -12.39 3.84 10.25
CA LEU A 463 -13.27 5.00 10.30
C LEU A 463 -14.20 5.04 9.08
N THR A 464 -13.67 4.77 7.89
CA THR A 464 -14.49 4.66 6.68
C THR A 464 -15.55 3.58 6.81
N ALA A 465 -15.15 2.39 7.27
CA ALA A 465 -16.07 1.28 7.47
C ALA A 465 -17.16 1.61 8.49
N MET A 466 -16.80 2.27 9.59
CA MET A 466 -17.78 2.73 10.57
C MET A 466 -18.81 3.68 9.97
N VAL A 467 -18.36 4.64 9.15
CA VAL A 467 -19.25 5.59 8.46
C VAL A 467 -20.19 4.87 7.47
N ILE A 468 -19.73 3.83 6.80
CA ILE A 468 -20.53 3.08 5.83
C ILE A 468 -21.56 2.16 6.51
N VAL A 469 -21.19 1.59 7.66
CA VAL A 469 -22.05 0.62 8.37
C VAL A 469 -23.12 1.33 9.23
N LEU A 470 -22.85 2.56 9.68
CA LEU A 470 -23.82 3.40 10.41
C LEU A 470 -24.97 3.90 9.53
#